data_79700e9f653a6d1643fa767eaf9581e6
#
_entry.id   79700e9f653a6d1643fa767eaf9581e6
#
_cell.length_a   1.000
_cell.length_b   1.000
_cell.length_c   1.000
_cell.angle_alpha   90.00
_cell.angle_beta   90.00
_cell.angle_gamma   90.00
#
_symmetry.space_group_name_H-M   'P 1'
#
loop_
_entity.id
_entity.type
_entity.pdbx_description
1 polymer ?
#
loop_
_entity_poly.entity_id
_entity_poly.type
_entity_poly.pdbx_seq_one_letter_code
_entity_poly.pdbx_strand_id
1 'polypeptide(L)'
;MRIKAARFLSWSAVFFLLLCIIISTSTYVWHNNVMNVAGPHQDDVLVVIAPGSGHNTLRHVLNRAGVLHQIYHYDVARILAGRSFSPKAGEFLLPAKTNLNGILSIINKGDSHQRRLTIVE
;
A
#
# COMPACT_ATOMS: atom_id res chain seq x y z
N MET A 1 -30.64 6.19 -43.27
CA MET A 1 -30.02 5.17 -42.45
C MET A 1 -28.63 5.54 -41.94
N ARG A 2 -27.82 6.23 -42.71
CA ARG A 2 -26.47 6.63 -42.27
C ARG A 2 -26.42 7.58 -41.05
N ILE A 3 -27.39 8.48 -40.92
CA ILE A 3 -27.46 9.46 -39.80
C ILE A 3 -27.79 8.79 -38.47
N LYS A 4 -28.64 7.76 -38.48
CA LYS A 4 -28.98 7.02 -37.24
C LYS A 4 -27.82 6.18 -36.73
N ALA A 5 -27.07 5.55 -37.60
CA ALA A 5 -25.87 4.78 -37.25
C ALA A 5 -24.78 5.68 -36.71
N ALA A 6 -24.55 6.85 -37.32
CA ALA A 6 -23.56 7.81 -36.81
C ALA A 6 -23.91 8.38 -35.46
N ARG A 7 -25.21 8.65 -35.22
CA ARG A 7 -25.68 9.10 -33.89
C ARG A 7 -25.56 8.00 -32.83
N PHE A 8 -25.88 6.76 -33.19
CA PHE A 8 -25.70 5.63 -32.30
C PHE A 8 -24.25 5.39 -31.96
N LEU A 9 -23.36 5.51 -32.94
CA LEU A 9 -21.91 5.37 -32.75
C LEU A 9 -21.34 6.49 -31.85
N SER A 10 -21.83 7.71 -32.02
CA SER A 10 -21.40 8.82 -31.15
C SER A 10 -21.88 8.68 -29.70
N TRP A 11 -23.09 8.19 -29.49
CA TRP A 11 -23.60 7.93 -28.14
C TRP A 11 -22.87 6.78 -27.45
N SER A 12 -22.50 5.73 -28.19
CA SER A 12 -21.72 4.63 -27.64
C SER A 12 -20.30 5.07 -27.28
N ALA A 13 -19.70 5.94 -28.08
CA ALA A 13 -18.39 6.51 -27.78
C ALA A 13 -18.40 7.38 -26.51
N VAL A 14 -19.43 8.21 -26.36
CA VAL A 14 -19.61 9.03 -25.14
C VAL A 14 -19.82 8.13 -23.92
N PHE A 15 -20.66 7.11 -24.03
CA PHE A 15 -20.89 6.16 -22.94
C PHE A 15 -19.59 5.44 -22.53
N PHE A 16 -18.80 4.99 -23.51
CA PHE A 16 -17.53 4.32 -23.26
C PHE A 16 -16.53 5.27 -22.58
N LEU A 17 -16.47 6.52 -23.02
CA LEU A 17 -15.62 7.54 -22.42
C LEU A 17 -15.99 7.81 -20.95
N LEU A 18 -17.29 7.94 -20.67
CA LEU A 18 -17.78 8.11 -19.30
C LEU A 18 -17.45 6.91 -18.42
N LEU A 19 -17.59 5.71 -18.95
CA LEU A 19 -17.23 4.48 -18.24
C LEU A 19 -15.74 4.45 -17.90
N CYS A 20 -14.88 4.82 -18.83
CA CYS A 20 -13.43 4.92 -18.60
C CYS A 20 -13.09 5.94 -17.51
N ILE A 21 -13.75 7.09 -17.51
CA ILE A 21 -13.56 8.12 -16.48
C ILE A 21 -13.98 7.60 -15.11
N ILE A 22 -15.13 6.93 -15.02
CA ILE A 22 -15.63 6.37 -13.76
C ILE A 22 -14.67 5.32 -13.22
N ILE A 23 -14.21 4.40 -14.07
CA ILE A 23 -13.25 3.35 -13.66
C ILE A 23 -11.92 3.97 -13.21
N SER A 24 -11.41 4.93 -13.95
CA SER A 24 -10.16 5.62 -13.65
C SER A 24 -10.24 6.37 -12.32
N THR A 25 -11.31 7.12 -12.11
CA THR A 25 -11.55 7.86 -10.86
C THR A 25 -11.72 6.92 -9.68
N SER A 26 -12.49 5.86 -9.86
CA SER A 26 -12.72 4.85 -8.82
C SER A 26 -11.42 4.16 -8.40
N THR A 27 -10.60 3.79 -9.36
CA THR A 27 -9.29 3.16 -9.12
C THR A 27 -8.35 4.13 -8.39
N TYR A 28 -8.34 5.39 -8.78
CA TYR A 28 -7.52 6.41 -8.13
C TYR A 28 -7.94 6.64 -6.67
N VAL A 29 -9.23 6.79 -6.42
CA VAL A 29 -9.76 6.98 -5.06
C VAL A 29 -9.46 5.76 -4.20
N TRP A 30 -9.66 4.56 -4.73
CA TRP A 30 -9.39 3.32 -4.02
C TRP A 30 -7.89 3.17 -3.67
N HIS A 31 -7.01 3.43 -4.64
CA HIS A 31 -5.56 3.43 -4.43
C HIS A 31 -5.16 4.41 -3.32
N ASN A 32 -5.67 5.63 -3.40
CA ASN A 32 -5.36 6.67 -2.42
C ASN A 32 -5.84 6.28 -1.01
N ASN A 33 -7.02 5.69 -0.91
CA ASN A 33 -7.57 5.23 0.36
C ASN A 33 -6.77 4.07 0.96
N VAL A 34 -6.25 3.16 0.14
CA VAL A 34 -5.44 2.05 0.65
C VAL A 34 -4.07 2.53 1.10
N MET A 35 -3.42 3.38 0.32
CA MET A 35 -2.01 3.75 0.53
C MET A 35 -1.81 4.92 1.49
N ASN A 36 -2.74 5.87 1.51
CA ASN A 36 -2.54 7.15 2.18
C ASN A 36 -3.45 7.40 3.38
N VAL A 37 -4.41 6.52 3.64
CA VAL A 37 -5.24 6.62 4.85
C VAL A 37 -4.40 6.26 6.07
N ALA A 38 -4.57 7.02 7.15
CA ALA A 38 -3.90 6.77 8.42
C ALA A 38 -4.07 5.31 8.88
N GLY A 39 -3.00 4.72 9.40
CA GLY A 39 -3.01 3.36 9.92
C GLY A 39 -3.95 3.19 11.12
N PRO A 40 -4.43 1.96 11.39
CA PRO A 40 -5.37 1.70 12.49
C PRO A 40 -4.72 1.76 13.88
N HIS A 41 -3.40 1.74 13.96
CA HIS A 41 -2.66 1.74 15.23
C HIS A 41 -2.60 3.14 15.84
N GLN A 42 -2.92 3.23 17.13
CA GLN A 42 -2.96 4.50 17.88
C GLN A 42 -1.61 4.89 18.45
N ASP A 43 -0.74 3.91 18.67
CA ASP A 43 0.58 4.09 19.27
C ASP A 43 1.67 3.63 18.31
N ASP A 44 2.92 4.04 18.58
CA ASP A 44 4.07 3.53 17.84
C ASP A 44 4.19 2.02 18.03
N VAL A 45 4.44 1.31 16.93
CA VAL A 45 4.55 -0.15 16.92
C VAL A 45 5.93 -0.56 16.46
N LEU A 46 6.57 -1.43 17.22
CA LEU A 46 7.84 -2.05 16.83
C LEU A 46 7.54 -3.36 16.10
N VAL A 47 8.05 -3.47 14.87
CA VAL A 47 7.91 -4.67 14.04
C VAL A 47 9.28 -5.28 13.81
N VAL A 48 9.40 -6.59 14.07
CA VAL A 48 10.63 -7.34 13.82
C VAL A 48 10.44 -8.21 12.57
N ILE A 49 11.33 -8.03 11.60
CA ILE A 49 11.35 -8.81 10.37
C ILE A 49 12.59 -9.69 10.38
N ALA A 50 12.38 -11.00 10.44
CA ALA A 50 13.45 -11.97 10.43
C ALA A 50 14.15 -12.03 9.06
N PRO A 51 15.47 -12.28 9.01
CA PRO A 51 16.18 -12.50 7.74
C PRO A 51 15.55 -13.62 6.92
N GLY A 52 15.42 -13.42 5.62
CA GLY A 52 14.82 -14.39 4.71
C GLY A 52 13.30 -14.47 4.74
N SER A 53 12.62 -13.54 5.43
CA SER A 53 11.16 -13.45 5.44
C SER A 53 10.62 -13.11 4.05
N GLY A 54 9.70 -13.93 3.57
CA GLY A 54 8.97 -13.65 2.32
C GLY A 54 7.80 -12.70 2.53
N HIS A 55 7.17 -12.31 1.43
CA HIS A 55 6.00 -11.41 1.46
C HIS A 55 4.83 -11.97 2.29
N ASN A 56 4.62 -13.27 2.25
CA ASN A 56 3.56 -13.91 3.03
C ASN A 56 3.80 -13.76 4.54
N THR A 57 5.03 -13.98 4.98
CA THR A 57 5.41 -13.80 6.39
C THR A 57 5.28 -12.32 6.80
N LEU A 58 5.75 -11.41 5.99
CA LEU A 58 5.66 -9.96 6.25
C LEU A 58 4.21 -9.50 6.36
N ARG A 59 3.35 -9.97 5.48
CA ARG A 59 1.91 -9.71 5.53
C ARG A 59 1.31 -10.10 6.89
N HIS A 60 1.60 -11.30 7.37
CA HIS A 60 1.11 -11.78 8.66
C HIS A 60 1.71 -11.00 9.84
N VAL A 61 2.98 -10.66 9.78
CA VAL A 61 3.65 -9.86 10.82
C VAL A 61 2.99 -8.49 10.93
N LEU A 62 2.76 -7.81 9.83
CA LEU A 62 2.10 -6.50 9.82
C LEU A 62 0.65 -6.59 10.27
N ASN A 63 -0.06 -7.64 9.88
CA ASN A 63 -1.44 -7.84 10.30
C ASN A 63 -1.54 -8.10 11.81
N ARG A 64 -0.65 -8.90 12.37
CA ARG A 64 -0.59 -9.15 13.83
C ARG A 64 -0.20 -7.90 14.62
N ALA A 65 0.65 -7.06 14.06
CA ALA A 65 1.03 -5.79 14.67
C ALA A 65 -0.10 -4.77 14.71
N GLY A 66 -1.21 -5.02 13.99
CA GLY A 66 -2.37 -4.14 13.97
C GLY A 66 -2.17 -2.88 13.14
N VAL A 67 -1.23 -2.87 12.22
CA VAL A 67 -0.92 -1.72 11.36
C VAL A 67 -1.63 -1.75 10.00
N LEU A 68 -2.33 -2.83 9.70
CA LEU A 68 -3.14 -2.99 8.48
C LEU A 68 -4.63 -2.91 8.82
N HIS A 69 -5.40 -2.13 8.05
CA HIS A 69 -6.86 -2.14 8.15
C HIS A 69 -7.44 -3.48 7.72
N GLN A 70 -6.88 -4.06 6.66
CA GLN A 70 -7.22 -5.37 6.12
C GLN A 70 -5.94 -6.07 5.66
N ILE A 71 -5.88 -7.38 5.85
CA ILE A 71 -4.68 -8.15 5.51
C ILE A 71 -4.33 -8.08 4.01
N TYR A 72 -5.34 -8.05 3.14
CA TYR A 72 -5.13 -7.95 1.70
C TYR A 72 -4.60 -6.59 1.22
N HIS A 73 -4.69 -5.55 2.04
CA HIS A 73 -4.12 -4.24 1.70
C HIS A 73 -2.62 -4.31 1.46
N TYR A 74 -1.93 -5.19 2.17
CA TYR A 74 -0.51 -5.44 1.94
C TYR A 74 -0.24 -5.96 0.53
N ASP A 75 -1.03 -6.93 0.06
CA ASP A 75 -0.86 -7.50 -1.29
C ASP A 75 -1.11 -6.45 -2.37
N VAL A 76 -2.12 -5.62 -2.18
CA VAL A 76 -2.42 -4.50 -3.08
C VAL A 76 -1.27 -3.50 -3.12
N ALA A 77 -0.79 -3.09 -1.96
CA ALA A 77 0.29 -2.13 -1.84
C ALA A 77 1.59 -2.65 -2.46
N ARG A 78 1.89 -3.92 -2.27
CA ARG A 78 3.05 -4.58 -2.88
C ARG A 78 2.99 -4.56 -4.41
N ILE A 79 1.84 -4.86 -4.98
CA ILE A 79 1.63 -4.83 -6.43
C ILE A 79 1.80 -3.40 -6.96
N LEU A 80 1.24 -2.40 -6.27
CA LEU A 80 1.33 -1.00 -6.64
C LEU A 80 2.74 -0.43 -6.50
N ALA A 81 3.50 -0.88 -5.50
CA ALA A 81 4.90 -0.49 -5.31
C ALA A 81 5.83 -1.10 -6.37
N GLY A 82 5.40 -2.20 -7.00
CA GLY A 82 6.15 -2.86 -8.06
C GLY A 82 7.42 -3.55 -7.57
N ARG A 83 8.37 -3.74 -8.48
CA ARG A 83 9.64 -4.42 -8.21
C ARG A 83 10.62 -3.63 -7.34
N SER A 84 10.39 -2.34 -7.18
CA SER A 84 11.22 -1.50 -6.33
C SER A 84 11.07 -1.79 -4.84
N PHE A 85 9.98 -2.46 -4.45
CA PHE A 85 9.75 -2.86 -3.06
C PHE A 85 10.51 -4.14 -2.75
N SER A 86 11.54 -3.99 -1.93
CA SER A 86 12.35 -5.09 -1.41
C SER A 86 12.44 -4.97 0.11
N PRO A 87 11.62 -5.71 0.87
CA PRO A 87 11.62 -5.61 2.32
C PRO A 87 12.94 -6.10 2.90
N LYS A 88 13.48 -5.34 3.85
CA LYS A 88 14.72 -5.67 4.53
C LYS A 88 14.44 -6.24 5.92
N ALA A 89 15.31 -7.13 6.38
CA ALA A 89 15.26 -7.65 7.74
C ALA A 89 15.70 -6.60 8.76
N GLY A 90 15.14 -6.65 9.94
CA GLY A 90 15.50 -5.77 11.04
C GLY A 90 14.32 -5.43 11.94
N GLU A 91 14.58 -4.56 12.89
CA GLU A 91 13.55 -4.00 13.76
C GLU A 91 13.17 -2.61 13.24
N PHE A 92 11.88 -2.39 13.00
CA PHE A 92 11.36 -1.14 12.47
C PHE A 92 10.33 -0.55 13.43
N LEU A 93 10.56 0.71 13.81
CA LEU A 93 9.56 1.47 14.56
C LEU A 93 8.59 2.12 13.57
N LEU A 94 7.34 1.74 13.66
CA LEU A 94 6.25 2.33 12.86
C LEU A 94 5.54 3.38 13.72
N PRO A 95 5.66 4.67 13.40
CA PRO A 95 4.98 5.71 14.16
C PRO A 95 3.47 5.53 14.17
N ALA A 96 2.82 6.04 15.21
CA ALA A 96 1.38 5.99 15.34
C ALA A 96 0.69 6.54 14.09
N LYS A 97 -0.36 5.87 13.63
CA LYS A 97 -1.18 6.26 12.47
C LYS A 97 -0.42 6.37 11.14
N THR A 98 0.76 5.75 11.04
CA THR A 98 1.50 5.72 9.77
C THR A 98 0.66 5.02 8.71
N ASN A 99 0.51 5.65 7.55
CA ASN A 99 -0.18 5.05 6.43
C ASN A 99 0.64 3.90 5.81
N LEU A 100 -0.02 3.08 5.01
CA LEU A 100 0.62 1.90 4.42
C LEU A 100 1.81 2.27 3.52
N ASN A 101 1.70 3.36 2.77
CA ASN A 101 2.80 3.87 1.96
C ASN A 101 4.03 4.20 2.80
N GLY A 102 3.84 4.85 3.95
CA GLY A 102 4.89 5.14 4.91
C GLY A 102 5.51 3.88 5.51
N ILE A 103 4.69 2.90 5.87
CA ILE A 103 5.16 1.61 6.40
C ILE A 103 6.06 0.89 5.39
N LEU A 104 5.62 0.76 4.15
CA LEU A 104 6.39 0.12 3.10
C LEU A 104 7.69 0.88 2.81
N SER A 105 7.66 2.20 2.86
CA SER A 105 8.84 3.05 2.67
C SER A 105 9.89 2.82 3.77
N ILE A 106 9.48 2.75 5.03
CA ILE A 106 10.36 2.49 6.16
C ILE A 106 11.04 1.13 6.01
N ILE A 107 10.27 0.09 5.69
CA ILE A 107 10.78 -1.29 5.55
C ILE A 107 11.69 -1.40 4.33
N ASN A 108 11.35 -0.74 3.23
CA ASN A 108 12.12 -0.79 1.98
C ASN A 108 13.48 -0.07 2.10
N LYS A 109 13.52 1.04 2.81
CA LYS A 109 14.76 1.77 3.07
C LYS A 109 15.71 1.04 4.03
N GLY A 110 15.15 0.15 4.84
CA GLY A 110 15.95 -0.56 5.85
C GLY A 110 16.44 0.34 6.98
N ASP A 111 15.73 1.44 7.24
CA ASP A 111 15.97 2.30 8.40
C ASP A 111 15.56 1.54 9.67
N SER A 112 16.36 0.53 10.02
CA SER A 112 16.12 -0.22 11.22
C SER A 112 16.23 0.68 12.45
N HIS A 113 15.33 0.49 13.39
CA HIS A 113 15.45 1.08 14.70
C HIS A 113 16.62 0.41 15.42
N GLN A 114 17.84 0.87 15.12
CA GLN A 114 18.99 0.45 15.87
C GLN A 114 18.87 1.01 17.29
N ARG A 115 18.59 0.12 18.22
CA ARG A 115 18.96 0.40 19.60
C ARG A 115 20.46 0.65 19.59
N ARG A 116 20.86 1.90 19.64
CA ARG A 116 22.20 2.23 20.03
C ARG A 116 22.40 1.71 21.45
N LEU A 117 22.87 0.49 21.53
CA LEU A 117 23.57 0.06 22.72
C LEU A 117 24.85 0.88 22.78
N THR A 118 24.78 2.01 23.44
CA THR A 118 25.98 2.68 23.90
C THR A 118 26.54 1.77 24.95
N ILE A 119 27.43 0.88 24.56
CA ILE A 119 28.28 0.17 25.51
C ILE A 119 29.22 1.24 26.08
N VAL A 120 28.87 1.73 27.24
CA VAL A 120 29.77 2.55 28.02
C VAL A 120 30.73 1.56 28.68
N GLU A 121 31.94 1.47 28.14
CA GLU A 121 33.04 0.87 28.90
C GLU A 121 33.47 1.80 30.02
#